data_a859024fd67d93e4a81e7101817af04d
#
_entry.id   a859024fd67d93e4a81e7101817af04d
#
_cell.length_a   1.000
_cell.length_b   1.000
_cell.length_c   1.000
_cell.angle_alpha   90.00
_cell.angle_beta   90.00
_cell.angle_gamma   90.00
#
_symmetry.space_group_name_H-M   'P 1'
#
loop_
_entity.id
_entity.type
_entity.pdbx_description
1 polymer ?
#
loop_
_entity_poly.entity_id
_entity_poly.type
_entity_poly.pdbx_seq_one_letter_code
_entity_poly.pdbx_strand_id
1 'polypeptide(L)'
;MSLHEFDALAQKMQLAFDYAANLGQYTEAAKVLYQMNDQLPDDLQLSLEELENESAVRLFISKYQPKIKSAIVEYRQRLMNF
;
A
#
# COMPACT_ATOMS: atom_id res chain seq x y z
N MET A 1 7.91 -0.44 15.66
CA MET A 1 8.49 0.35 14.53
C MET A 1 8.42 1.84 14.88
N SER A 2 9.49 2.57 14.67
CA SER A 2 9.51 4.00 14.90
C SER A 2 8.90 4.75 13.71
N LEU A 3 8.53 6.01 13.92
CA LEU A 3 8.03 6.86 12.84
C LEU A 3 9.05 6.96 11.70
N HIS A 4 10.33 7.15 12.04
CA HIS A 4 11.40 7.27 11.04
C HIS A 4 11.52 6.00 10.18
N GLU A 5 11.51 4.84 10.83
CA GLU A 5 11.58 3.56 10.12
C GLU A 5 10.36 3.34 9.23
N PHE A 6 9.17 3.68 9.72
CA PHE A 6 7.95 3.53 8.94
C PHE A 6 7.93 4.47 7.74
N ASP A 7 8.33 5.73 7.91
CA ASP A 7 8.38 6.70 6.82
C ASP A 7 9.35 6.25 5.72
N ALA A 8 10.51 5.72 6.09
CA ALA A 8 11.49 5.22 5.12
C ALA A 8 10.92 4.03 4.34
N LEU A 9 10.26 3.11 5.03
CA LEU A 9 9.65 1.94 4.40
C LEU A 9 8.49 2.33 3.49
N ALA A 10 7.60 3.21 3.96
CA ALA A 10 6.45 3.68 3.19
C ALA A 10 6.90 4.39 1.92
N GLN A 11 7.92 5.24 2.01
CA GLN A 11 8.47 5.94 0.86
C GLN A 11 9.05 4.96 -0.17
N LYS A 12 9.80 3.97 0.30
CA LYS A 12 10.37 2.94 -0.57
C LYS A 12 9.27 2.17 -1.32
N MET A 13 8.23 1.78 -0.63
CA MET A 13 7.10 1.06 -1.24
C MET A 13 6.34 1.95 -2.22
N GLN A 14 6.13 3.23 -1.87
CA GLN A 14 5.45 4.17 -2.77
C GLN A 14 6.23 4.36 -4.08
N LEU A 15 7.56 4.49 -3.99
CA LEU A 15 8.40 4.61 -5.19
C LEU A 15 8.33 3.34 -6.04
N ALA A 16 8.33 2.17 -5.42
CA ALA A 16 8.20 0.91 -6.15
C ALA A 16 6.85 0.79 -6.86
N PHE A 17 5.77 1.22 -6.17
CA PHE A 17 4.44 1.25 -6.76
C PHE A 17 4.39 2.19 -7.98
N ASP A 18 4.88 3.42 -7.81
CA ASP A 18 4.85 4.42 -8.87
C ASP A 18 5.67 3.98 -10.09
N TYR A 19 6.82 3.38 -9.85
CA TYR A 19 7.68 2.85 -10.93
C TYR A 19 6.96 1.77 -11.73
N ALA A 20 6.37 0.80 -11.04
CA ALA A 20 5.64 -0.28 -11.70
C ALA A 20 4.42 0.25 -12.47
N ALA A 21 3.65 1.15 -11.86
CA ALA A 21 2.46 1.72 -12.50
C ALA A 21 2.83 2.53 -13.74
N ASN A 22 3.90 3.32 -13.68
CA ASN A 22 4.35 4.13 -14.81
C ASN A 22 4.83 3.29 -15.99
N LEU A 23 5.33 2.07 -15.73
CA LEU A 23 5.73 1.14 -16.77
C LEU A 23 4.59 0.27 -17.27
N GLY A 24 3.37 0.46 -16.75
CA GLY A 24 2.24 -0.37 -17.10
C GLY A 24 2.26 -1.76 -16.48
N GLN A 25 3.14 -1.99 -15.51
CA GLN A 25 3.27 -3.27 -14.80
C GLN A 25 2.28 -3.30 -13.63
N TYR A 26 0.99 -3.36 -13.94
CA TYR A 26 -0.06 -3.21 -12.92
C TYR A 26 -0.11 -4.38 -11.94
N THR A 27 0.22 -5.60 -12.38
CA THR A 27 0.30 -6.75 -11.47
C THR A 27 1.38 -6.53 -10.42
N GLU A 28 2.53 -6.01 -10.81
CA GLU A 28 3.62 -5.69 -9.87
C GLU A 28 3.22 -4.55 -8.93
N ALA A 29 2.54 -3.53 -9.45
CA ALA A 29 2.03 -2.44 -8.62
C ALA A 29 1.04 -2.95 -7.57
N ALA A 30 0.15 -3.86 -7.96
CA ALA A 30 -0.80 -4.47 -7.02
C ALA A 30 -0.09 -5.27 -5.92
N LYS A 31 0.99 -5.97 -6.25
CA LYS A 31 1.78 -6.69 -5.24
C LYS A 31 2.37 -5.73 -4.21
N VAL A 32 2.77 -4.53 -4.64
CA VAL A 32 3.26 -3.52 -3.68
C VAL A 32 2.14 -3.08 -2.74
N LEU A 33 0.90 -2.97 -3.21
CA LEU A 33 -0.24 -2.65 -2.33
C LEU A 33 -0.45 -3.73 -1.26
N TYR A 34 -0.31 -5.01 -1.60
CA TYR A 34 -0.35 -6.08 -0.60
C TYR A 34 0.76 -5.91 0.44
N GLN A 35 1.96 -5.56 0.00
CA GLN A 35 3.10 -5.35 0.90
C GLN A 35 2.86 -4.17 1.84
N MET A 36 2.32 -3.06 1.32
CA MET A 36 1.96 -1.90 2.14
C MET A 36 0.93 -2.28 3.21
N ASN A 37 -0.09 -3.03 2.81
CA ASN A 37 -1.13 -3.47 3.74
C ASN A 37 -0.55 -4.33 4.86
N ASP A 38 0.39 -5.21 4.53
CA ASP A 38 1.02 -6.09 5.51
C ASP A 38 1.84 -5.33 6.56
N GLN A 39 2.28 -4.12 6.26
CA GLN A 39 3.03 -3.29 7.20
C GLN A 39 2.15 -2.52 8.17
N LEU A 40 0.85 -2.51 7.95
CA LEU A 40 -0.10 -1.81 8.83
C LEU A 40 -0.43 -2.67 10.04
N PRO A 41 -0.78 -2.04 11.19
CA PRO A 41 -1.29 -2.80 12.33
C PRO A 41 -2.62 -3.45 11.99
N ASP A 42 -2.96 -4.53 12.71
CA ASP A 42 -4.11 -5.38 12.39
C ASP A 42 -5.42 -4.59 12.25
N ASP A 43 -5.64 -3.59 13.08
CA ASP A 43 -6.87 -2.79 13.06
C ASP A 43 -6.95 -1.84 11.86
N LEU A 44 -5.85 -1.57 11.18
CA LEU A 44 -5.80 -0.74 9.98
C LEU A 44 -5.65 -1.57 8.69
N GLN A 45 -5.34 -2.85 8.81
CA GLN A 45 -5.21 -3.70 7.63
C GLN A 45 -6.57 -3.87 6.95
N LEU A 46 -6.55 -3.76 5.61
CA LEU A 46 -7.72 -3.98 4.79
C LEU A 46 -7.81 -5.45 4.39
N SER A 47 -9.05 -5.93 4.21
CA SER A 47 -9.29 -7.24 3.60
C SER A 47 -9.19 -7.08 2.09
N LEU A 48 -8.04 -7.42 1.53
CA LEU A 48 -7.79 -7.28 0.10
C LEU A 48 -8.31 -8.50 -0.65
N GLU A 49 -8.97 -8.25 -1.78
CA GLU A 49 -9.44 -9.31 -2.67
C GLU A 49 -8.24 -10.02 -3.33
N GLU A 50 -8.39 -11.31 -3.61
CA GLU A 50 -7.41 -12.02 -4.40
C GLU A 50 -7.52 -11.61 -5.88
N LEU A 51 -6.37 -11.46 -6.54
CA LEU A 51 -6.34 -11.14 -7.95
C LEU A 51 -6.44 -12.45 -8.76
N GLU A 52 -7.61 -12.67 -9.35
CA GLU A 52 -7.86 -13.88 -10.12
C GLU A 52 -7.37 -13.78 -11.57
N ASN A 53 -7.31 -12.55 -12.12
CA ASN A 53 -6.85 -12.34 -13.49
C ASN A 53 -6.32 -10.91 -13.66
N GLU A 54 -5.59 -10.69 -14.76
CA GLU A 54 -4.99 -9.40 -15.04
C GLU A 54 -6.01 -8.29 -15.31
N SER A 55 -7.18 -8.64 -15.84
CA SER A 55 -8.19 -7.62 -16.15
C SER A 55 -8.77 -6.96 -14.90
N ALA A 56 -8.73 -7.65 -13.75
CA ALA A 56 -9.22 -7.12 -12.49
C ALA A 56 -8.19 -6.23 -11.76
N VAL A 57 -6.92 -6.25 -12.19
CA VAL A 57 -5.83 -5.59 -11.45
C VAL A 57 -6.02 -4.08 -11.40
N ARG A 58 -6.40 -3.46 -12.50
CA ARG A 58 -6.56 -1.99 -12.54
C ARG A 58 -7.70 -1.52 -11.65
N LEU A 59 -8.80 -2.27 -11.63
CA LEU A 59 -9.91 -1.99 -10.72
C LEU A 59 -9.50 -2.16 -9.26
N PHE A 60 -8.73 -3.21 -8.97
CA PHE A 60 -8.18 -3.45 -7.64
C PHE A 60 -7.36 -2.25 -7.19
N ILE A 61 -6.45 -1.75 -8.03
CA ILE A 61 -5.61 -0.60 -7.70
C ILE A 61 -6.46 0.63 -7.45
N SER A 62 -7.44 0.91 -8.31
CA SER A 62 -8.32 2.06 -8.15
C SER A 62 -9.13 2.00 -6.87
N LYS A 63 -9.54 0.81 -6.46
CA LYS A 63 -10.36 0.60 -5.26
C LYS A 63 -9.54 0.73 -3.99
N TYR A 64 -8.37 0.12 -3.94
CA TYR A 64 -7.63 -0.04 -2.70
C TYR A 64 -6.49 0.94 -2.48
N GLN A 65 -5.90 1.52 -3.53
CA GLN A 65 -4.81 2.46 -3.38
C GLN A 65 -5.17 3.65 -2.47
N PRO A 66 -6.30 4.35 -2.69
CA PRO A 66 -6.64 5.48 -1.80
C PRO A 66 -6.92 5.04 -0.36
N LYS A 67 -7.50 3.86 -0.17
CA LYS A 67 -7.76 3.33 1.18
C LYS A 67 -6.49 2.98 1.93
N ILE A 68 -5.52 2.38 1.23
CA ILE A 68 -4.22 2.06 1.80
C ILE A 68 -3.46 3.34 2.14
N LYS A 69 -3.49 4.34 1.27
CA LYS A 69 -2.87 5.65 1.56
C LYS A 69 -3.46 6.28 2.83
N SER A 70 -4.78 6.24 2.98
CA SER A 70 -5.44 6.78 4.17
C SER A 70 -5.02 6.03 5.44
N ALA A 71 -4.91 4.71 5.36
CA ALA A 71 -4.48 3.89 6.49
C ALA A 71 -3.02 4.18 6.86
N ILE A 72 -2.16 4.40 5.87
CA ILE A 72 -0.76 4.77 6.12
C ILE A 72 -0.68 6.12 6.84
N VAL A 73 -1.47 7.10 6.41
CA VAL A 73 -1.51 8.42 7.07
C VAL A 73 -1.97 8.28 8.52
N GLU A 74 -2.99 7.48 8.77
CA GLU A 74 -3.49 7.25 10.13
C GLU A 74 -2.45 6.57 11.02
N TYR A 75 -1.80 5.55 10.53
CA TYR A 75 -0.74 4.87 11.29
C TYR A 75 0.42 5.80 11.56
N ARG A 76 0.81 6.62 10.58
CA ARG A 76 1.86 7.62 10.74
C ARG A 76 1.52 8.59 11.87
N GLN A 77 0.27 9.06 11.93
CA GLN A 77 -0.19 9.95 13.00
C GLN A 77 -0.12 9.27 14.36
N ARG A 78 -0.47 7.99 14.47
CA ARG A 78 -0.32 7.24 15.72
C ARG A 78 1.13 7.20 16.18
N LEU A 79 2.06 6.97 15.25
CA LEU A 79 3.50 6.94 15.57
C LEU A 79 4.03 8.31 15.98
N MET A 80 3.47 9.38 15.44
CA MET A 80 3.85 10.75 15.82
C MET A 80 3.38 11.12 17.22
N ASN A 81 2.32 10.50 17.71
CA ASN A 81 1.72 10.84 19.01
C ASN A 81 2.28 10.02 20.17
N PHE A 82 3.31 9.23 19.92
CA PHE A 82 4.03 8.54 20.99
C PHE A 82 5.13 9.43 21.58
#